data_63e4fe05383638588f31e311d3bca8b0
#
_entry.id   63e4fe05383638588f31e311d3bca8b0
#
_cell.length_a   1.000
_cell.length_b   1.000
_cell.length_c   1.000
_cell.angle_alpha   90.00
_cell.angle_beta   90.00
_cell.angle_gamma   90.00
#
_symmetry.space_group_name_H-M   'P 1'
#
loop_
_entity.id
_entity.type
_entity.pdbx_description
1 polymer ?
#
loop_
_entity_poly.entity_id
_entity_poly.type
_entity_poly.pdbx_seq_one_letter_code
_entity_poly.pdbx_strand_id
1 'polypeptide(L)'
;MRLICNQAVGGSSPSVGSKISIQVNANAQTELVPRRAMSATRLDGKACAADLEERLKNRISECSVQPHLAVIIVGDDPASHVYVNNKVRSCGRLGIKSTHVELPADTDQEVVVQHILDMNKQDDLHGILIQSPLPRHMDEEMLTELIDPRKDVDGFHPVNLGRLVQGRSDGMVPCTPSGVMEMLSWANVDLTGKKAVVLGRSFNVGMPQALLMAAKGADATVTIVHSRTKDAQAECREADVLIAAVGRPEMVKSDWVKPGAIVVDVGINRVDDSSRERGWRLAGDVHPDVSETASLLSPVPGGVGPMTVAMLMANTVTSAEMMSDD
;
A
#
# COMPACT_ATOMS: atom_id res chain seq x y z
N MET A 1 -9.89 9.93 38.24
CA MET A 1 -10.08 9.94 39.68
C MET A 1 -9.15 8.92 40.32
N ARG A 2 -8.27 9.47 41.17
CA ARG A 2 -7.32 8.88 42.12
C ARG A 2 -6.12 8.06 41.64
N LEU A 3 -5.02 8.78 41.66
CA LEU A 3 -3.67 8.33 42.08
C LEU A 3 -3.70 7.57 43.42
N ILE A 4 -2.82 6.59 43.59
CA ILE A 4 -2.18 6.32 44.86
C ILE A 4 -0.69 6.05 44.62
N CYS A 5 0.13 6.89 45.26
CA CYS A 5 1.57 6.78 45.46
C CYS A 5 1.89 6.02 46.75
N ASN A 6 3.18 5.61 46.88
CA ASN A 6 3.98 5.28 48.06
C ASN A 6 3.97 3.82 48.51
N GLN A 7 5.10 3.22 48.83
CA GLN A 7 6.14 3.61 49.80
C GLN A 7 7.48 2.90 49.57
N ALA A 8 8.55 3.63 49.87
CA ALA A 8 9.89 3.12 50.00
C ALA A 8 10.11 2.51 51.39
N VAL A 9 10.92 1.47 51.49
CA VAL A 9 11.59 1.11 52.76
C VAL A 9 13.06 0.79 52.47
N GLY A 10 13.94 1.47 53.13
CA GLY A 10 15.37 1.35 53.05
C GLY A 10 15.94 0.21 53.92
N GLY A 11 17.19 -0.12 53.66
CA GLY A 11 17.95 -1.10 54.47
C GLY A 11 19.40 -1.20 53.98
N SER A 12 20.26 -0.43 54.62
CA SER A 12 21.70 -0.60 54.99
C SER A 12 22.62 -1.50 54.16
N SER A 13 23.74 -0.89 53.76
CA SER A 13 25.03 -1.49 53.35
C SER A 13 25.72 -2.33 54.47
N PRO A 14 26.68 -3.18 54.08
CA PRO A 14 28.04 -2.87 54.44
C PRO A 14 29.09 -3.00 53.30
N SER A 15 30.11 -2.18 53.47
CA SER A 15 31.34 -2.08 52.68
C SER A 15 32.25 -3.29 52.85
N VAL A 16 32.85 -3.77 51.75
CA VAL A 16 34.24 -4.29 51.76
C VAL A 16 34.87 -4.00 50.42
N GLY A 17 36.00 -3.33 50.44
CA GLY A 17 36.74 -2.95 49.27
C GLY A 17 37.60 -4.05 48.70
N SER A 18 37.80 -4.02 47.40
CA SER A 18 39.02 -4.43 46.76
C SER A 18 39.20 -3.63 45.47
N LYS A 19 40.24 -2.80 45.45
CA LYS A 19 40.67 -2.03 44.28
C LYS A 19 41.26 -3.00 43.26
N ILE A 20 40.55 -3.25 42.17
CA ILE A 20 41.14 -3.82 40.96
C ILE A 20 41.44 -2.67 40.03
N SER A 21 42.74 -2.37 39.87
CA SER A 21 43.24 -1.41 38.88
C SER A 21 43.17 -2.06 37.50
N ILE A 22 42.20 -1.66 36.70
CA ILE A 22 42.18 -2.03 35.29
C ILE A 22 43.00 -0.98 34.54
N GLN A 23 44.19 -1.37 34.07
CA GLN A 23 44.93 -0.59 33.08
C GLN A 23 44.15 -0.61 31.76
N VAL A 24 43.59 0.53 31.40
CA VAL A 24 43.00 0.75 30.09
C VAL A 24 44.13 0.97 29.10
N ASN A 25 44.42 -0.01 28.26
CA ASN A 25 45.29 0.12 27.11
C ASN A 25 44.61 1.02 26.09
N ALA A 26 44.97 2.31 26.06
CA ALA A 26 44.58 3.26 25.04
C ALA A 26 45.46 3.05 23.78
N ASN A 27 45.10 2.08 22.94
CA ASN A 27 45.54 1.98 21.55
C ASN A 27 44.79 0.82 20.87
N ALA A 28 43.47 0.94 20.75
CA ALA A 28 42.69 0.24 19.73
C ALA A 28 42.11 1.33 18.81
N GLN A 29 42.89 1.75 17.81
CA GLN A 29 42.34 2.34 16.62
C GLN A 29 41.49 1.25 15.97
N THR A 30 40.20 1.27 16.27
CA THR A 30 39.22 0.51 15.52
C THR A 30 39.18 1.16 14.13
N GLU A 31 39.94 0.61 13.19
CA GLU A 31 39.75 0.88 11.78
C GLU A 31 38.29 0.57 11.50
N LEU A 32 37.53 1.63 11.23
CA LEU A 32 36.19 1.54 10.62
C LEU A 32 36.39 0.91 9.24
N VAL A 33 36.34 -0.40 9.17
CA VAL A 33 36.19 -1.11 7.90
C VAL A 33 34.98 -0.50 7.23
N PRO A 34 35.10 0.14 6.06
CA PRO A 34 33.95 0.71 5.37
C PRO A 34 33.00 -0.47 5.11
N ARG A 35 31.82 -0.46 5.74
CA ARG A 35 30.74 -1.39 5.37
C ARG A 35 30.54 -1.23 3.87
N ARG A 36 30.93 -2.25 3.12
CA ARG A 36 30.66 -2.37 1.70
C ARG A 36 29.18 -2.03 1.54
N ALA A 37 28.88 -0.99 0.79
CA ALA A 37 27.50 -0.58 0.52
C ALA A 37 26.78 -1.82 -0.05
N MET A 38 25.97 -2.49 0.76
CA MET A 38 25.12 -3.58 0.31
C MET A 38 23.93 -2.88 -0.36
N SER A 39 23.76 -3.09 -1.65
CA SER A 39 22.55 -2.66 -2.34
C SER A 39 21.32 -3.20 -1.60
N ALA A 40 20.27 -2.38 -1.48
CA ALA A 40 19.03 -2.76 -0.81
C ALA A 40 18.51 -4.11 -1.34
N THR A 41 18.01 -4.93 -0.42
CA THR A 41 17.26 -6.13 -0.81
C THR A 41 16.01 -5.70 -1.58
N ARG A 42 15.70 -6.40 -2.65
CA ARG A 42 14.53 -6.11 -3.49
C ARG A 42 13.25 -6.61 -2.80
N LEU A 43 12.30 -5.72 -2.56
CA LEU A 43 10.93 -6.06 -2.14
C LEU A 43 10.10 -6.37 -3.39
N ASP A 44 10.09 -7.64 -3.81
CA ASP A 44 9.53 -8.05 -5.10
C ASP A 44 8.00 -8.24 -5.03
N GLY A 45 7.26 -7.23 -5.50
CA GLY A 45 5.80 -7.27 -5.53
C GLY A 45 5.22 -8.28 -6.51
N LYS A 46 5.97 -8.69 -7.55
CA LYS A 46 5.50 -9.77 -8.44
C LYS A 46 5.53 -11.12 -7.75
N ALA A 47 6.59 -11.40 -7.00
CA ALA A 47 6.70 -12.65 -6.24
C ALA A 47 5.64 -12.70 -5.14
N CYS A 48 5.44 -11.58 -4.42
CA CYS A 48 4.40 -11.46 -3.40
C CYS A 48 2.99 -11.63 -3.99
N ALA A 49 2.70 -11.00 -5.15
CA ALA A 49 1.41 -11.15 -5.83
C ALA A 49 1.16 -12.60 -6.29
N ALA A 50 2.18 -13.31 -6.77
CA ALA A 50 2.05 -14.71 -7.15
C ALA A 50 1.72 -15.60 -5.95
N ASP A 51 2.35 -15.38 -4.79
CA ASP A 51 2.03 -16.08 -3.55
C ASP A 51 0.60 -15.80 -3.09
N LEU A 52 0.17 -14.55 -3.15
CA LEU A 52 -1.22 -14.18 -2.83
C LEU A 52 -2.21 -14.84 -3.81
N GLU A 53 -1.93 -14.86 -5.12
CA GLU A 53 -2.77 -15.52 -6.11
C GLU A 53 -2.96 -17.03 -5.81
N GLU A 54 -1.92 -17.73 -5.35
CA GLU A 54 -2.04 -19.15 -4.94
C GLU A 54 -2.93 -19.31 -3.70
N ARG A 55 -2.81 -18.43 -2.72
CA ARG A 55 -3.71 -18.44 -1.55
C ARG A 55 -5.16 -18.14 -1.95
N LEU A 56 -5.37 -17.23 -2.89
CA LEU A 56 -6.70 -16.92 -3.41
C LEU A 56 -7.35 -18.08 -4.18
N LYS A 57 -6.59 -18.87 -4.94
CA LYS A 57 -7.11 -20.08 -5.60
C LYS A 57 -7.71 -21.05 -4.59
N ASN A 58 -7.04 -21.25 -3.45
CA ASN A 58 -7.57 -22.12 -2.38
C ASN A 58 -8.88 -21.55 -1.82
N ARG A 59 -8.94 -20.24 -1.49
CA ARG A 59 -10.17 -19.60 -1.01
C ARG A 59 -11.31 -19.70 -2.03
N ILE A 60 -11.04 -19.46 -3.32
CA ILE A 60 -12.04 -19.58 -4.38
C ILE A 60 -12.56 -21.01 -4.50
N SER A 61 -11.71 -22.03 -4.34
CA SER A 61 -12.13 -23.44 -4.39
C SER A 61 -13.04 -23.84 -3.22
N GLU A 62 -12.98 -23.12 -2.10
CA GLU A 62 -13.79 -23.31 -0.91
C GLU A 62 -15.05 -22.43 -0.90
N CYS A 63 -15.12 -21.43 -1.76
CA CYS A 63 -16.23 -20.49 -1.86
C CYS A 63 -17.46 -21.18 -2.45
N SER A 64 -18.63 -20.99 -1.84
CA SER A 64 -19.90 -21.57 -2.29
C SER A 64 -20.44 -20.95 -3.58
N VAL A 65 -19.95 -19.76 -3.94
CA VAL A 65 -20.32 -19.01 -5.15
C VAL A 65 -19.07 -18.66 -5.96
N GLN A 66 -19.21 -18.51 -7.27
CA GLN A 66 -18.12 -18.05 -8.11
C GLN A 66 -17.95 -16.53 -7.96
N PRO A 67 -16.81 -16.02 -7.47
CA PRO A 67 -16.59 -14.58 -7.41
C PRO A 67 -16.74 -13.92 -8.79
N HIS A 68 -17.36 -12.72 -8.84
CA HIS A 68 -17.68 -12.03 -10.06
C HIS A 68 -17.36 -10.54 -9.94
N LEU A 69 -16.51 -10.03 -10.82
CA LEU A 69 -16.08 -8.63 -10.90
C LEU A 69 -16.67 -7.97 -12.15
N ALA A 70 -17.32 -6.82 -11.99
CA ALA A 70 -17.65 -5.93 -13.10
C ALA A 70 -16.67 -4.76 -13.15
N VAL A 71 -16.22 -4.42 -14.35
CA VAL A 71 -15.36 -3.27 -14.62
C VAL A 71 -16.04 -2.35 -15.61
N ILE A 72 -16.23 -1.09 -15.21
CA ILE A 72 -16.74 -0.03 -16.07
C ILE A 72 -15.54 0.81 -16.53
N ILE A 73 -15.38 1.00 -17.83
CA ILE A 73 -14.40 1.90 -18.43
C ILE A 73 -15.14 2.90 -19.30
N VAL A 74 -14.79 4.18 -19.21
CA VAL A 74 -15.36 5.25 -20.01
C VAL A 74 -14.24 5.96 -20.75
N GLY A 75 -14.31 5.94 -22.09
CA GLY A 75 -13.30 6.52 -22.97
C GLY A 75 -12.23 5.54 -23.45
N ASP A 76 -11.36 6.04 -24.31
CA ASP A 76 -10.40 5.25 -25.08
C ASP A 76 -8.94 5.46 -24.60
N ASP A 77 -8.71 5.82 -23.32
CA ASP A 77 -7.35 6.00 -22.81
C ASP A 77 -6.57 4.68 -22.89
N PRO A 78 -5.48 4.61 -23.66
CA PRO A 78 -4.72 3.36 -23.86
C PRO A 78 -4.13 2.80 -22.56
N ALA A 79 -3.82 3.66 -21.59
CA ALA A 79 -3.30 3.20 -20.30
C ALA A 79 -4.39 2.49 -19.50
N SER A 80 -5.61 3.04 -19.47
CA SER A 80 -6.76 2.43 -18.82
C SER A 80 -7.08 1.06 -19.39
N HIS A 81 -7.06 0.90 -20.71
CA HIS A 81 -7.26 -0.41 -21.37
C HIS A 81 -6.18 -1.44 -20.99
N VAL A 82 -4.91 -1.02 -20.87
CA VAL A 82 -3.84 -1.93 -20.40
C VAL A 82 -4.10 -2.39 -18.96
N TYR A 83 -4.54 -1.49 -18.07
CA TYR A 83 -4.86 -1.85 -16.67
C TYR A 83 -6.08 -2.77 -16.60
N VAL A 84 -7.16 -2.49 -17.33
CA VAL A 84 -8.34 -3.35 -17.40
C VAL A 84 -7.97 -4.74 -17.93
N ASN A 85 -7.22 -4.82 -19.03
CA ASN A 85 -6.77 -6.10 -19.59
C ASN A 85 -5.93 -6.93 -18.57
N ASN A 86 -5.11 -6.29 -17.75
CA ASN A 86 -4.35 -6.98 -16.70
C ASN A 86 -5.28 -7.53 -15.61
N LYS A 87 -6.31 -6.76 -15.19
CA LYS A 87 -7.33 -7.20 -14.22
C LYS A 87 -8.12 -8.40 -14.76
N VAL A 88 -8.56 -8.34 -16.01
CA VAL A 88 -9.27 -9.43 -16.70
C VAL A 88 -8.45 -10.71 -16.76
N ARG A 89 -7.18 -10.59 -17.15
CA ARG A 89 -6.26 -11.74 -17.18
C ARG A 89 -6.09 -12.34 -15.78
N SER A 90 -6.05 -11.51 -14.73
CA SER A 90 -5.97 -11.99 -13.35
C SER A 90 -7.27 -12.71 -12.94
N CYS A 91 -8.45 -12.17 -13.29
CA CYS A 91 -9.72 -12.88 -13.11
C CYS A 91 -9.69 -14.26 -13.76
N GLY A 92 -9.28 -14.34 -15.04
CA GLY A 92 -9.22 -15.60 -15.78
C GLY A 92 -8.26 -16.63 -15.15
N ARG A 93 -7.09 -16.19 -14.65
CA ARG A 93 -6.14 -17.08 -13.97
C ARG A 93 -6.67 -17.64 -12.65
N LEU A 94 -7.52 -16.88 -11.96
CA LEU A 94 -8.07 -17.23 -10.65
C LEU A 94 -9.43 -17.92 -10.73
N GLY A 95 -10.09 -17.96 -11.90
CA GLY A 95 -11.45 -18.48 -12.02
C GLY A 95 -12.53 -17.51 -11.53
N ILE A 96 -12.21 -16.23 -11.41
CA ILE A 96 -13.16 -15.15 -11.12
C ILE A 96 -13.89 -14.79 -12.42
N LYS A 97 -15.22 -14.77 -12.40
CA LYS A 97 -16.03 -14.27 -13.51
C LYS A 97 -15.82 -12.77 -13.68
N SER A 98 -15.70 -12.28 -14.90
CA SER A 98 -15.53 -10.85 -15.16
C SER A 98 -16.50 -10.35 -16.23
N THR A 99 -17.14 -9.21 -15.96
CA THR A 99 -18.00 -8.47 -16.88
C THR A 99 -17.38 -7.12 -17.18
N HIS A 100 -17.39 -6.72 -18.46
CA HIS A 100 -16.83 -5.43 -18.88
C HIS A 100 -17.92 -4.59 -19.51
N VAL A 101 -17.98 -3.33 -19.10
CA VAL A 101 -18.80 -2.30 -19.70
C VAL A 101 -17.86 -1.24 -20.25
N GLU A 102 -17.77 -1.17 -21.57
CA GLU A 102 -16.97 -0.16 -22.28
C GLU A 102 -17.92 0.90 -22.84
N LEU A 103 -17.71 2.15 -22.40
CA LEU A 103 -18.55 3.28 -22.76
C LEU A 103 -17.72 4.34 -23.49
N PRO A 104 -18.27 5.01 -24.53
CA PRO A 104 -17.62 6.12 -25.20
C PRO A 104 -17.24 7.26 -24.25
N ALA A 105 -16.23 8.05 -24.64
CA ALA A 105 -15.74 9.17 -23.81
C ALA A 105 -16.75 10.31 -23.62
N ASP A 106 -17.73 10.42 -24.52
CA ASP A 106 -18.82 11.41 -24.50
C ASP A 106 -20.12 10.88 -23.85
N THR A 107 -20.06 9.70 -23.24
CA THR A 107 -21.20 9.11 -22.53
C THR A 107 -21.67 10.03 -21.41
N ASP A 108 -22.97 10.25 -21.31
CA ASP A 108 -23.58 11.00 -20.21
C ASP A 108 -23.38 10.26 -18.87
N GLN A 109 -23.11 11.00 -17.81
CA GLN A 109 -22.88 10.43 -16.47
C GLN A 109 -24.06 9.58 -15.98
N GLU A 110 -25.30 9.95 -16.34
CA GLU A 110 -26.54 9.25 -15.99
C GLU A 110 -26.56 7.81 -16.53
N VAL A 111 -25.90 7.55 -17.65
CA VAL A 111 -25.76 6.18 -18.19
C VAL A 111 -24.88 5.34 -17.27
N VAL A 112 -23.77 5.90 -16.78
CA VAL A 112 -22.87 5.23 -15.81
C VAL A 112 -23.61 4.98 -14.50
N VAL A 113 -24.35 5.98 -14.00
CA VAL A 113 -25.22 5.85 -12.81
C VAL A 113 -26.17 4.67 -12.97
N GLN A 114 -26.85 4.55 -14.12
CA GLN A 114 -27.80 3.46 -14.35
C GLN A 114 -27.10 2.09 -14.33
N HIS A 115 -25.92 1.97 -14.95
CA HIS A 115 -25.13 0.73 -14.91
C HIS A 115 -24.77 0.34 -13.47
N ILE A 116 -24.32 1.30 -12.65
CA ILE A 116 -23.97 1.03 -11.23
C ILE A 116 -25.21 0.55 -10.46
N LEU A 117 -26.35 1.27 -10.61
CA LEU A 117 -27.59 0.90 -9.90
C LEU A 117 -28.13 -0.48 -10.31
N ASP A 118 -27.99 -0.87 -11.57
CA ASP A 118 -28.40 -2.18 -12.04
C ASP A 118 -27.41 -3.28 -11.59
N MET A 119 -26.11 -2.98 -11.54
CA MET A 119 -25.09 -3.88 -11.00
C MET A 119 -25.25 -4.10 -9.49
N ASN A 120 -25.65 -3.07 -8.74
CA ASN A 120 -25.92 -3.21 -7.30
C ASN A 120 -27.02 -4.22 -6.99
N LYS A 121 -28.01 -4.38 -7.89
CA LYS A 121 -29.15 -5.32 -7.74
C LYS A 121 -28.81 -6.76 -8.11
N GLN A 122 -27.65 -7.02 -8.72
CA GLN A 122 -27.26 -8.36 -9.16
C GLN A 122 -26.66 -9.16 -7.99
N ASP A 123 -27.33 -10.16 -7.51
CA ASP A 123 -26.87 -10.98 -6.38
C ASP A 123 -25.64 -11.84 -6.74
N ASP A 124 -25.45 -12.17 -8.03
CA ASP A 124 -24.29 -12.91 -8.54
C ASP A 124 -23.08 -12.01 -8.88
N LEU A 125 -23.16 -10.72 -8.62
CA LEU A 125 -22.08 -9.76 -8.81
C LEU A 125 -21.51 -9.30 -7.47
N HIS A 126 -20.23 -9.54 -7.24
CA HIS A 126 -19.56 -9.34 -5.96
C HIS A 126 -18.62 -8.16 -5.92
N GLY A 127 -18.19 -7.65 -7.08
CA GLY A 127 -17.33 -6.47 -7.16
C GLY A 127 -17.70 -5.54 -8.32
N ILE A 128 -17.68 -4.24 -8.05
CA ILE A 128 -17.86 -3.19 -9.06
C ILE A 128 -16.64 -2.30 -9.01
N LEU A 129 -16.01 -2.09 -10.16
CA LEU A 129 -14.86 -1.23 -10.35
C LEU A 129 -15.16 -0.20 -11.44
N ILE A 130 -14.95 1.07 -11.13
CA ILE A 130 -14.92 2.14 -12.11
C ILE A 130 -13.46 2.45 -12.43
N GLN A 131 -13.04 2.26 -13.68
CA GLN A 131 -11.65 2.47 -14.06
C GLN A 131 -11.34 3.97 -14.23
N SER A 132 -10.51 4.49 -13.34
CA SER A 132 -9.97 5.86 -13.44
C SER A 132 -8.80 5.94 -14.44
N PRO A 133 -8.58 7.14 -15.04
CA PRO A 133 -9.38 8.37 -14.86
C PRO A 133 -10.66 8.37 -15.70
N LEU A 134 -11.71 8.98 -15.16
CA LEU A 134 -12.94 9.26 -15.89
C LEU A 134 -12.83 10.54 -16.75
N PRO A 135 -13.67 10.71 -17.79
CA PRO A 135 -13.82 11.97 -18.50
C PRO A 135 -14.15 13.13 -17.55
N ARG A 136 -13.63 14.34 -17.84
CA ARG A 136 -13.71 15.51 -16.97
C ARG A 136 -15.12 15.98 -16.61
N HIS A 137 -16.13 15.60 -17.38
CA HIS A 137 -17.52 15.96 -17.13
C HIS A 137 -18.21 15.03 -16.13
N MET A 138 -17.52 13.97 -15.68
CA MET A 138 -18.04 13.01 -14.71
C MET A 138 -17.50 13.29 -13.31
N ASP A 139 -18.35 13.11 -12.31
CA ASP A 139 -18.03 13.20 -10.89
C ASP A 139 -17.69 11.79 -10.37
N GLU A 140 -16.39 11.49 -10.28
CA GLU A 140 -15.88 10.20 -9.86
C GLU A 140 -16.20 9.88 -8.39
N GLU A 141 -16.22 10.89 -7.52
CA GLU A 141 -16.56 10.72 -6.11
C GLU A 141 -18.02 10.31 -5.97
N MET A 142 -18.93 11.03 -6.63
CA MET A 142 -20.36 10.70 -6.61
C MET A 142 -20.63 9.31 -7.20
N LEU A 143 -19.97 8.94 -8.30
CA LEU A 143 -20.14 7.62 -8.90
C LEU A 143 -19.65 6.50 -7.98
N THR A 144 -18.54 6.72 -7.27
CA THR A 144 -18.03 5.76 -6.27
C THR A 144 -19.00 5.57 -5.11
N GLU A 145 -19.62 6.64 -4.64
CA GLU A 145 -20.61 6.60 -3.54
C GLU A 145 -21.92 5.89 -3.92
N LEU A 146 -22.20 5.70 -5.21
CA LEU A 146 -23.37 4.94 -5.67
C LEU A 146 -23.16 3.42 -5.63
N ILE A 147 -21.93 2.94 -5.56
CA ILE A 147 -21.62 1.52 -5.46
C ILE A 147 -22.08 1.00 -4.10
N ASP A 148 -22.72 -0.17 -4.05
CA ASP A 148 -22.99 -0.84 -2.76
C ASP A 148 -21.65 -1.05 -2.03
N PRO A 149 -21.49 -0.54 -0.78
CA PRO A 149 -20.24 -0.68 -0.02
C PRO A 149 -19.69 -2.11 0.07
N ARG A 150 -20.56 -3.13 -0.03
CA ARG A 150 -20.17 -4.54 -0.05
C ARG A 150 -19.51 -4.93 -1.37
N LYS A 151 -19.84 -4.22 -2.48
CA LYS A 151 -19.34 -4.45 -3.84
C LYS A 151 -18.24 -3.45 -4.25
N ASP A 152 -17.90 -2.48 -3.38
CA ASP A 152 -16.79 -1.54 -3.57
C ASP A 152 -15.45 -2.23 -3.35
N VAL A 153 -14.99 -2.94 -4.36
CA VAL A 153 -13.75 -3.75 -4.27
C VAL A 153 -12.46 -2.94 -4.38
N ASP A 154 -12.53 -1.67 -4.79
CA ASP A 154 -11.40 -0.73 -4.67
C ASP A 154 -11.23 -0.20 -3.24
N GLY A 155 -12.29 -0.23 -2.41
CA GLY A 155 -12.28 0.20 -1.03
C GLY A 155 -12.33 1.72 -0.83
N PHE A 156 -12.88 2.47 -1.79
CA PHE A 156 -12.91 3.93 -1.75
C PHE A 156 -14.24 4.51 -1.26
N HIS A 157 -15.28 3.69 -1.13
CA HIS A 157 -16.56 4.14 -0.63
C HIS A 157 -16.43 4.69 0.80
N PRO A 158 -17.06 5.86 1.12
CA PRO A 158 -16.94 6.50 2.44
C PRO A 158 -17.28 5.58 3.62
N VAL A 159 -18.22 4.65 3.45
CA VAL A 159 -18.56 3.64 4.47
C VAL A 159 -17.37 2.73 4.76
N ASN A 160 -16.67 2.25 3.74
CA ASN A 160 -15.50 1.39 3.88
C ASN A 160 -14.31 2.14 4.49
N LEU A 161 -14.05 3.36 4.05
CA LEU A 161 -13.05 4.23 4.67
C LEU A 161 -13.39 4.55 6.13
N GLY A 162 -14.67 4.77 6.46
CA GLY A 162 -15.14 4.94 7.84
C GLY A 162 -14.90 3.70 8.70
N ARG A 163 -15.15 2.50 8.17
CA ARG A 163 -14.84 1.22 8.84
C ARG A 163 -13.34 1.05 9.08
N LEU A 164 -12.51 1.41 8.09
CA LEU A 164 -11.04 1.40 8.24
C LEU A 164 -10.59 2.32 9.39
N VAL A 165 -11.11 3.55 9.49
CA VAL A 165 -10.82 4.48 10.60
C VAL A 165 -11.22 3.89 11.96
N GLN A 166 -12.32 3.13 12.03
CA GLN A 166 -12.79 2.47 13.23
C GLN A 166 -12.01 1.19 13.59
N GLY A 167 -11.09 0.74 12.71
CA GLY A 167 -10.36 -0.51 12.88
C GLY A 167 -11.25 -1.75 12.73
N ARG A 168 -12.33 -1.65 11.94
CA ARG A 168 -13.25 -2.76 11.65
C ARG A 168 -12.70 -3.61 10.51
N SER A 169 -12.94 -4.92 10.57
CA SER A 169 -12.50 -5.90 9.57
C SER A 169 -13.58 -6.29 8.55
N ASP A 170 -14.80 -5.74 8.69
CA ASP A 170 -15.97 -6.03 7.84
C ASP A 170 -16.16 -5.03 6.69
N GLY A 171 -15.11 -4.31 6.32
CA GLY A 171 -15.11 -3.36 5.20
C GLY A 171 -14.03 -3.69 4.18
N MET A 172 -14.27 -3.27 2.94
CA MET A 172 -13.23 -3.32 1.90
C MET A 172 -12.15 -2.29 2.22
N VAL A 173 -10.90 -2.69 2.03
CA VAL A 173 -9.74 -1.81 2.28
C VAL A 173 -9.13 -1.41 0.94
N PRO A 174 -8.70 -0.15 0.77
CA PRO A 174 -8.08 0.31 -0.47
C PRO A 174 -6.97 -0.62 -0.96
N CYS A 175 -7.05 -1.03 -2.22
CA CYS A 175 -6.21 -2.09 -2.79
C CYS A 175 -4.71 -1.78 -2.71
N THR A 176 -4.28 -0.56 -3.04
CA THR A 176 -2.87 -0.18 -3.05
C THR A 176 -2.27 -0.18 -1.63
N PRO A 177 -2.87 0.47 -0.62
CA PRO A 177 -2.40 0.39 0.76
C PRO A 177 -2.37 -1.03 1.32
N SER A 178 -3.41 -1.83 1.05
CA SER A 178 -3.45 -3.24 1.45
C SER A 178 -2.31 -4.03 0.82
N GLY A 179 -2.02 -3.78 -0.46
CA GLY A 179 -0.91 -4.40 -1.17
C GLY A 179 0.45 -4.04 -0.57
N VAL A 180 0.63 -2.81 -0.11
CA VAL A 180 1.84 -2.39 0.61
C VAL A 180 1.98 -3.14 1.94
N MET A 181 0.89 -3.24 2.72
CA MET A 181 0.90 -3.99 3.99
C MET A 181 1.19 -5.48 3.77
N GLU A 182 0.61 -6.09 2.74
CA GLU A 182 0.88 -7.47 2.35
C GLU A 182 2.35 -7.68 1.96
N MET A 183 2.95 -6.78 1.18
CA MET A 183 4.37 -6.83 0.82
C MET A 183 5.27 -6.74 2.06
N LEU A 184 4.96 -5.86 3.01
CA LEU A 184 5.73 -5.73 4.25
C LEU A 184 5.61 -6.99 5.11
N SER A 185 4.41 -7.56 5.23
CA SER A 185 4.17 -8.83 5.93
C SER A 185 4.89 -10.00 5.25
N TRP A 186 4.80 -10.11 3.93
CA TRP A 186 5.49 -11.14 3.13
C TRP A 186 7.02 -11.09 3.30
N ALA A 187 7.57 -9.89 3.46
CA ALA A 187 9.00 -9.68 3.76
C ALA A 187 9.33 -9.83 5.26
N ASN A 188 8.39 -10.26 6.11
CA ASN A 188 8.55 -10.38 7.56
C ASN A 188 8.99 -9.08 8.23
N VAL A 189 8.47 -7.94 7.77
CA VAL A 189 8.73 -6.63 8.39
C VAL A 189 7.81 -6.45 9.59
N ASP A 190 8.39 -6.46 10.79
CA ASP A 190 7.69 -6.05 12.00
C ASP A 190 7.62 -4.51 12.06
N LEU A 191 6.42 -3.96 12.11
CA LEU A 191 6.15 -2.52 12.19
C LEU A 191 6.03 -2.01 13.63
N THR A 192 5.93 -2.91 14.62
CA THR A 192 5.69 -2.56 16.01
C THR A 192 6.71 -1.56 16.53
N GLY A 193 6.23 -0.40 16.97
CA GLY A 193 7.06 0.69 17.50
C GLY A 193 7.97 1.39 16.49
N LYS A 194 7.95 1.01 15.21
CA LYS A 194 8.73 1.70 14.15
C LYS A 194 8.17 3.07 13.85
N LYS A 195 9.07 4.00 13.53
CA LYS A 195 8.71 5.29 12.95
C LYS A 195 8.44 5.10 11.46
N ALA A 196 7.17 5.18 11.08
CA ALA A 196 6.74 5.14 9.69
C ALA A 196 6.46 6.55 9.18
N VAL A 197 6.91 6.85 7.98
CA VAL A 197 6.56 8.10 7.29
C VAL A 197 5.83 7.76 6.00
N VAL A 198 4.64 8.34 5.84
CA VAL A 198 3.87 8.27 4.60
C VAL A 198 3.99 9.62 3.90
N LEU A 199 4.75 9.64 2.82
CA LEU A 199 4.94 10.81 1.97
C LEU A 199 3.84 10.83 0.90
N GLY A 200 2.82 11.63 1.13
CA GLY A 200 1.57 11.74 0.39
C GLY A 200 0.36 11.62 1.30
N ARG A 201 -0.77 12.25 0.91
CA ARG A 201 -2.00 12.24 1.71
C ARG A 201 -3.28 12.15 0.88
N SER A 202 -3.20 11.48 -0.27
CA SER A 202 -4.38 11.21 -1.08
C SER A 202 -5.36 10.31 -0.33
N PHE A 203 -6.66 10.42 -0.64
CA PHE A 203 -7.69 9.61 0.00
C PHE A 203 -7.60 8.13 -0.41
N ASN A 204 -7.07 7.85 -1.60
CA ASN A 204 -6.95 6.51 -2.16
C ASN A 204 -5.67 5.76 -1.76
N VAL A 205 -4.61 6.45 -1.32
CA VAL A 205 -3.34 5.82 -0.94
C VAL A 205 -2.81 6.35 0.38
N GLY A 206 -2.43 7.63 0.46
CA GLY A 206 -1.65 8.15 1.59
C GLY A 206 -2.37 8.07 2.92
N MET A 207 -3.63 8.52 2.98
CA MET A 207 -4.43 8.47 4.21
C MET A 207 -4.74 7.05 4.66
N PRO A 208 -5.28 6.15 3.82
CA PRO A 208 -5.53 4.78 4.24
C PRO A 208 -4.24 4.01 4.57
N GLN A 209 -3.13 4.28 3.89
CA GLN A 209 -1.84 3.69 4.24
C GLN A 209 -1.40 4.06 5.66
N ALA A 210 -1.53 5.33 6.03
CA ALA A 210 -1.19 5.79 7.37
C ALA A 210 -2.08 5.12 8.44
N LEU A 211 -3.38 4.97 8.17
CA LEU A 211 -4.32 4.29 9.06
C LEU A 211 -3.97 2.81 9.25
N LEU A 212 -3.66 2.09 8.16
CA LEU A 212 -3.27 0.68 8.24
C LEU A 212 -1.99 0.47 9.06
N MET A 213 -0.99 1.32 8.87
CA MET A 213 0.27 1.21 9.62
C MET A 213 0.12 1.58 11.10
N ALA A 214 -0.82 2.49 11.44
CA ALA A 214 -1.11 2.88 12.82
C ALA A 214 -2.11 1.95 13.53
N ALA A 215 -2.79 1.07 12.78
CA ALA A 215 -3.81 0.18 13.33
C ALA A 215 -3.22 -0.82 14.34
N LYS A 216 -4.07 -1.30 15.27
CA LYS A 216 -3.70 -2.37 16.21
C LYS A 216 -3.23 -3.61 15.45
N GLY A 217 -2.09 -4.14 15.85
CA GLY A 217 -1.45 -5.28 15.21
C GLY A 217 -0.39 -4.91 14.20
N ALA A 218 -0.42 -3.70 13.64
CA ALA A 218 0.69 -3.09 12.91
C ALA A 218 1.52 -2.18 13.83
N ASP A 219 0.85 -1.37 14.67
CA ASP A 219 1.39 -0.65 15.82
C ASP A 219 2.60 0.26 15.50
N ALA A 220 2.65 0.83 14.30
CA ALA A 220 3.66 1.81 13.93
C ALA A 220 3.30 3.22 14.46
N THR A 221 4.31 4.03 14.73
CA THR A 221 4.15 5.48 14.93
C THR A 221 4.23 6.16 13.58
N VAL A 222 3.13 6.74 13.10
CA VAL A 222 3.01 7.23 11.72
C VAL A 222 3.04 8.76 11.64
N THR A 223 3.89 9.29 10.77
CA THR A 223 3.91 10.70 10.37
C THR A 223 3.46 10.82 8.91
N ILE A 224 2.47 11.68 8.65
CA ILE A 224 2.03 12.00 7.28
C ILE A 224 2.74 13.26 6.81
N VAL A 225 3.47 13.14 5.70
CA VAL A 225 4.25 14.22 5.09
C VAL A 225 3.63 14.60 3.75
N HIS A 226 3.56 15.90 3.46
CA HIS A 226 2.92 16.41 2.25
C HIS A 226 3.54 17.74 1.79
N SER A 227 3.08 18.30 0.67
CA SER A 227 3.63 19.51 0.04
C SER A 227 3.61 20.77 0.92
N ARG A 228 2.91 20.77 2.06
CA ARG A 228 2.88 21.86 3.04
C ARG A 228 3.68 21.56 4.30
N THR A 229 4.32 20.39 4.40
CA THR A 229 5.22 20.06 5.50
C THR A 229 6.48 20.94 5.39
N LYS A 230 6.86 21.57 6.51
CA LYS A 230 7.92 22.59 6.54
C LYS A 230 9.28 22.06 6.09
N ASP A 231 9.63 20.84 6.52
CA ASP A 231 10.86 20.15 6.13
C ASP A 231 10.54 18.66 5.88
N ALA A 232 9.97 18.41 4.70
CA ALA A 232 9.57 17.06 4.31
C ALA A 232 10.75 16.09 4.24
N GLN A 233 11.92 16.57 3.85
CA GLN A 233 13.13 15.77 3.75
C GLN A 233 13.61 15.32 5.14
N ALA A 234 13.63 16.22 6.12
CA ALA A 234 14.02 15.88 7.48
C ALA A 234 13.10 14.84 8.10
N GLU A 235 11.78 15.00 7.91
CA GLU A 235 10.79 14.02 8.38
C GLU A 235 11.00 12.64 7.75
N CYS A 236 11.22 12.57 6.44
CA CYS A 236 11.48 11.30 5.74
C CYS A 236 12.78 10.65 6.22
N ARG A 237 13.82 11.43 6.51
CA ARG A 237 15.13 10.93 6.99
C ARG A 237 15.07 10.25 8.35
N GLU A 238 14.04 10.52 9.13
CA GLU A 238 13.83 9.90 10.44
C GLU A 238 13.10 8.54 10.36
N ALA A 239 12.57 8.18 9.18
CA ALA A 239 11.73 7.00 9.01
C ALA A 239 12.52 5.69 9.07
N ASP A 240 12.04 4.72 9.85
CA ASP A 240 12.44 3.31 9.75
C ASP A 240 11.77 2.65 8.53
N VAL A 241 10.54 3.10 8.21
CA VAL A 241 9.76 2.68 7.04
C VAL A 241 9.23 3.92 6.34
N LEU A 242 9.60 4.12 5.08
CA LEU A 242 9.18 5.23 4.24
C LEU A 242 8.28 4.72 3.11
N ILE A 243 7.06 5.24 3.03
CA ILE A 243 6.13 4.99 1.93
C ILE A 243 6.08 6.25 1.06
N ALA A 244 6.56 6.16 -0.18
CA ALA A 244 6.56 7.26 -1.13
C ALA A 244 5.34 7.16 -2.06
N ALA A 245 4.41 8.13 -1.98
CA ALA A 245 3.14 8.14 -2.70
C ALA A 245 2.71 9.57 -3.09
N VAL A 246 3.57 10.30 -3.82
CA VAL A 246 3.35 11.70 -4.22
C VAL A 246 3.12 11.90 -5.71
N GLY A 247 3.36 10.86 -6.54
CA GLY A 247 3.24 10.96 -8.00
C GLY A 247 4.25 11.93 -8.62
N ARG A 248 5.47 12.02 -8.06
CA ARG A 248 6.55 12.85 -8.57
C ARG A 248 7.78 12.00 -8.85
N PRO A 249 8.14 11.81 -10.13
CA PRO A 249 9.20 10.89 -10.50
C PRO A 249 10.52 11.23 -9.82
N GLU A 250 11.12 10.25 -9.16
CA GLU A 250 12.47 10.30 -8.59
C GLU A 250 12.72 11.46 -7.60
N MET A 251 11.64 11.93 -6.94
CA MET A 251 11.72 13.03 -5.97
C MET A 251 12.50 12.63 -4.72
N VAL A 252 12.31 11.40 -4.22
CA VAL A 252 12.96 10.89 -3.02
C VAL A 252 14.34 10.37 -3.37
N LYS A 253 15.38 11.09 -2.96
CA LYS A 253 16.79 10.72 -3.16
C LYS A 253 17.38 10.09 -1.90
N SER A 254 18.61 9.57 -2.01
CA SER A 254 19.34 8.94 -0.90
C SER A 254 19.44 9.82 0.35
N ASP A 255 19.55 11.14 0.17
CA ASP A 255 19.62 12.11 1.26
C ASP A 255 18.26 12.38 1.97
N TRP A 256 17.17 11.80 1.48
CA TRP A 256 15.85 11.75 2.13
C TRP A 256 15.64 10.51 2.99
N VAL A 257 16.53 9.53 2.92
CA VAL A 257 16.33 8.21 3.48
C VAL A 257 17.31 7.94 4.61
N LYS A 258 16.78 7.45 5.74
CA LYS A 258 17.59 6.97 6.85
C LYS A 258 18.40 5.74 6.41
N PRO A 259 19.71 5.68 6.70
CA PRO A 259 20.51 4.50 6.41
C PRO A 259 19.90 3.23 7.01
N GLY A 260 19.65 2.23 6.16
CA GLY A 260 19.02 0.97 6.57
C GLY A 260 17.50 1.00 6.64
N ALA A 261 16.84 2.09 6.25
CA ALA A 261 15.37 2.15 6.21
C ALA A 261 14.78 1.19 5.18
N ILE A 262 13.54 0.83 5.40
CA ILE A 262 12.67 0.13 4.44
C ILE A 262 11.95 1.18 3.62
N VAL A 263 12.03 1.09 2.29
CA VAL A 263 11.41 2.07 1.38
C VAL A 263 10.45 1.36 0.44
N VAL A 264 9.19 1.79 0.46
CA VAL A 264 8.15 1.31 -0.47
C VAL A 264 7.77 2.45 -1.40
N ASP A 265 8.08 2.28 -2.66
CA ASP A 265 7.75 3.21 -3.74
C ASP A 265 6.41 2.82 -4.36
N VAL A 266 5.39 3.66 -4.14
CA VAL A 266 4.03 3.49 -4.70
C VAL A 266 3.88 4.22 -6.03
N GLY A 267 4.80 5.16 -6.32
CA GLY A 267 4.76 5.99 -7.52
C GLY A 267 4.84 5.17 -8.82
N ILE A 268 4.02 5.53 -9.80
CA ILE A 268 4.14 5.04 -11.17
C ILE A 268 4.00 6.24 -12.10
N ASN A 269 5.13 6.69 -12.62
CA ASN A 269 5.22 7.87 -13.47
C ASN A 269 5.78 7.49 -14.84
N ARG A 270 5.19 8.03 -15.91
CA ARG A 270 5.79 7.96 -17.24
C ARG A 270 6.80 9.09 -17.39
N VAL A 271 8.03 8.74 -17.68
CA VAL A 271 9.13 9.69 -17.88
C VAL A 271 9.73 9.46 -19.26
N ASP A 272 9.98 10.53 -20.00
CA ASP A 272 10.63 10.45 -21.31
C ASP A 272 12.05 9.86 -21.17
N ASP A 273 12.37 8.93 -22.05
CA ASP A 273 13.66 8.22 -22.05
C ASP A 273 14.02 7.86 -23.49
N SER A 274 14.85 8.68 -24.10
CA SER A 274 15.31 8.52 -25.48
C SER A 274 16.23 7.29 -25.67
N SER A 275 16.72 6.69 -24.59
CA SER A 275 17.51 5.46 -24.66
C SER A 275 16.64 4.21 -24.88
N ARG A 276 15.32 4.34 -24.73
CA ARG A 276 14.35 3.26 -24.93
C ARG A 276 13.72 3.35 -26.31
N GLU A 277 13.53 2.25 -26.96
CA GLU A 277 12.85 2.16 -28.27
C GLU A 277 11.46 2.83 -28.26
N ARG A 278 10.71 2.68 -27.16
CA ARG A 278 9.39 3.31 -26.96
C ARG A 278 9.44 4.80 -26.56
N GLY A 279 10.64 5.40 -26.40
CA GLY A 279 10.83 6.80 -26.06
C GLY A 279 10.53 7.18 -24.60
N TRP A 280 10.15 6.23 -23.74
CA TRP A 280 9.79 6.48 -22.34
C TRP A 280 10.03 5.27 -21.44
N ARG A 281 10.13 5.51 -20.13
CA ARG A 281 10.16 4.49 -19.08
C ARG A 281 9.18 4.77 -17.96
N LEU A 282 8.88 3.76 -17.16
CA LEU A 282 8.22 3.94 -15.89
C LEU A 282 9.27 4.25 -14.83
N ALA A 283 8.99 5.25 -14.00
CA ALA A 283 9.77 5.61 -12.83
C ALA A 283 8.86 5.71 -11.61
N GLY A 284 9.38 5.37 -10.45
CA GLY A 284 8.71 5.61 -9.18
C GLY A 284 8.91 7.03 -8.67
N ASP A 285 8.46 7.28 -7.45
CA ASP A 285 8.72 8.51 -6.71
C ASP A 285 10.13 8.50 -6.07
N VAL A 286 10.76 7.32 -6.01
CA VAL A 286 12.06 7.09 -5.40
C VAL A 286 13.15 7.00 -6.46
N HIS A 287 14.22 7.79 -6.25
CA HIS A 287 15.38 7.78 -7.14
C HIS A 287 16.20 6.48 -6.96
N PRO A 288 16.81 5.92 -8.02
CA PRO A 288 17.57 4.66 -7.94
C PRO A 288 18.74 4.65 -6.94
N ASP A 289 19.34 5.82 -6.62
CA ASP A 289 20.45 5.94 -5.63
C ASP A 289 20.03 5.53 -4.21
N VAL A 290 18.74 5.52 -3.90
CA VAL A 290 18.21 5.06 -2.61
C VAL A 290 18.55 3.59 -2.35
N SER A 291 18.79 2.80 -3.40
CA SER A 291 19.24 1.41 -3.27
C SER A 291 20.57 1.24 -2.53
N GLU A 292 21.38 2.29 -2.45
CA GLU A 292 22.65 2.27 -1.71
C GLU A 292 22.47 2.62 -0.23
N THR A 293 21.31 3.19 0.15
CA THR A 293 21.01 3.69 1.50
C THR A 293 20.00 2.82 2.23
N ALA A 294 18.94 2.37 1.56
CA ALA A 294 17.89 1.53 2.12
C ALA A 294 18.38 0.10 2.38
N SER A 295 17.72 -0.60 3.31
CA SER A 295 17.91 -2.05 3.50
C SER A 295 17.00 -2.89 2.62
N LEU A 296 15.77 -2.38 2.37
CA LEU A 296 14.75 -3.02 1.56
C LEU A 296 14.10 -1.95 0.68
N LEU A 297 13.92 -2.22 -0.62
CA LEU A 297 13.37 -1.27 -1.58
C LEU A 297 12.45 -1.98 -2.57
N SER A 298 11.22 -1.47 -2.74
CA SER A 298 10.33 -1.94 -3.79
C SER A 298 10.75 -1.36 -5.15
N PRO A 299 10.82 -2.17 -6.21
CA PRO A 299 11.17 -1.69 -7.55
C PRO A 299 9.99 -1.06 -8.27
N VAL A 300 10.27 -0.13 -9.18
CA VAL A 300 9.29 0.36 -10.15
C VAL A 300 9.86 0.18 -11.57
N PRO A 301 9.20 -0.60 -12.43
CA PRO A 301 7.99 -1.41 -12.21
C PRO A 301 8.27 -2.73 -11.46
N GLY A 302 7.20 -3.34 -10.93
CA GLY A 302 7.24 -4.68 -10.36
C GLY A 302 7.23 -4.75 -8.83
N GLY A 303 7.04 -3.60 -8.15
CA GLY A 303 6.73 -3.50 -6.73
C GLY A 303 5.22 -3.46 -6.46
N VAL A 304 4.72 -2.31 -6.05
CA VAL A 304 3.33 -2.13 -5.58
C VAL A 304 2.27 -2.39 -6.67
N GLY A 305 2.53 -2.02 -7.94
CA GLY A 305 1.54 -2.16 -9.01
C GLY A 305 0.93 -3.56 -9.16
N PRO A 306 1.73 -4.65 -9.24
CA PRO A 306 1.19 -6.01 -9.26
C PRO A 306 0.32 -6.34 -8.04
N MET A 307 0.68 -5.82 -6.87
CA MET A 307 -0.08 -6.04 -5.63
C MET A 307 -1.44 -5.35 -5.64
N THR A 308 -1.56 -4.16 -6.23
CA THR A 308 -2.86 -3.48 -6.37
C THR A 308 -3.86 -4.37 -7.12
N VAL A 309 -3.43 -5.04 -8.21
CA VAL A 309 -4.29 -5.96 -8.95
C VAL A 309 -4.61 -7.21 -8.13
N ALA A 310 -3.63 -7.79 -7.44
CA ALA A 310 -3.85 -8.97 -6.61
C ALA A 310 -4.82 -8.68 -5.44
N MET A 311 -4.71 -7.49 -4.82
CA MET A 311 -5.63 -7.07 -3.75
C MET A 311 -7.04 -6.80 -4.25
N LEU A 312 -7.20 -6.28 -5.47
CA LEU A 312 -8.52 -6.17 -6.10
C LEU A 312 -9.19 -7.56 -6.24
N MET A 313 -8.42 -8.57 -6.65
CA MET A 313 -8.93 -9.94 -6.69
C MET A 313 -9.27 -10.44 -5.28
N ALA A 314 -8.43 -10.16 -4.29
CA ALA A 314 -8.68 -10.53 -2.89
C ALA A 314 -9.96 -9.88 -2.34
N ASN A 315 -10.18 -8.59 -2.59
CA ASN A 315 -11.40 -7.90 -2.20
C ASN A 315 -12.64 -8.48 -2.90
N THR A 316 -12.53 -8.85 -4.19
CA THR A 316 -13.64 -9.49 -4.93
C THR A 316 -14.00 -10.86 -4.33
N VAL A 317 -12.99 -11.64 -3.95
CA VAL A 317 -13.22 -12.95 -3.26
C VAL A 317 -13.83 -12.73 -1.88
N THR A 318 -13.29 -11.78 -1.10
CA THR A 318 -13.83 -11.44 0.23
C THR A 318 -15.28 -10.97 0.15
N SER A 319 -15.64 -10.16 -0.85
CA SER A 319 -17.03 -9.75 -1.08
C SER A 319 -17.93 -10.95 -1.38
N ALA A 320 -17.46 -11.87 -2.23
CA ALA A 320 -18.22 -13.08 -2.57
C ALA A 320 -18.46 -13.98 -1.34
N GLU A 321 -17.44 -14.16 -0.49
CA GLU A 321 -17.57 -14.88 0.77
C GLU A 321 -18.59 -14.21 1.71
N MET A 322 -18.47 -12.90 1.94
CA MET A 322 -19.37 -12.15 2.81
C MET A 322 -20.83 -12.18 2.34
N MET A 323 -21.06 -12.09 1.02
CA MET A 323 -22.41 -12.10 0.44
C MET A 323 -23.02 -13.50 0.37
N SER A 324 -22.22 -14.56 0.46
CA SER A 324 -22.72 -15.94 0.48
C SER A 324 -23.10 -16.41 1.89
N ASP A 325 -22.66 -15.71 2.94
CA ASP A 325 -22.97 -16.03 4.33
C ASP A 325 -24.24 -15.31 4.84
N ASP A 326 -24.76 -14.31 4.08
CA ASP A 326 -26.01 -13.58 4.35
C ASP A 326 -27.22 -14.30 3.75
#